data_3fdc024badd99fcf6863713cd52562ff
#
_entry.id   3fdc024badd99fcf6863713cd52562ff
#
_cell.length_a   1.000
_cell.length_b   1.000
_cell.length_c   1.000
_cell.angle_alpha   90.00
_cell.angle_beta   90.00
_cell.angle_gamma   90.00
#
_symmetry.space_group_name_H-M   'P 1'
#
loop_
_entity.id
_entity.type
_entity.pdbx_description
1 polymer ?
#
loop_
_entity_poly.entity_id
_entity_poly.type
_entity_poly.pdbx_seq_one_letter_code
_entity_poly.pdbx_strand_id
1 'polypeptide(L)'
;MKAKILQVKMTSKKGLACLLAVLMLLTALPLGLVTSAMAATKDCMVVEVQGKKVYFFGAEALEVTDSKVAYTAESAEVPTIYVDGAVDPADDVRISDGIIDFGTWLADQSAWVGVLCDPDGTVTGTEPSVQPDAQAPRVTVSGNPTAWGKAPATLTVQADDGNGYGAVAYRMDNGQWQKAPEFRVKANGTYTFYAKDAVGNVSTGETVEVQYVDANAPEIGVVLDPPNAGEQWSNDKVKVTVTGKDSESGLAKKAFKMDEGQWQETGTFVIQDNKEHNFYVRDAVGNEAKQQAKADKYDNIAPVIQKVQVKLGNLVLKQGTYISDKITYTYHIDATDNEGGSGIKFFSCNGGKTWQTSGDFKLKGGESYDFRVKDQAENESAVLPYVPNYDTTVPTINDVQQSTDKPTNQAVTVTVTANDVQSGLNNNEV
;
A
#
# COMPACT_ATOMS: atom_id res chain seq x y z
N MET A 1 -5.04 49.61 15.73
CA MET A 1 -4.28 48.59 16.48
C MET A 1 -4.90 48.44 17.84
N LYS A 2 -5.37 47.25 18.21
CA LYS A 2 -5.90 46.99 19.56
C LYS A 2 -4.77 46.63 20.47
N ALA A 3 -4.52 47.44 21.50
CA ALA A 3 -3.80 46.95 22.66
C ALA A 3 -4.70 45.91 23.33
N LYS A 4 -4.23 44.68 23.50
CA LYS A 4 -5.01 43.61 24.15
C LYS A 4 -4.92 43.80 25.66
N ILE A 5 -6.08 43.91 26.28
CA ILE A 5 -6.18 43.92 27.74
C ILE A 5 -6.04 42.49 28.23
N LEU A 6 -5.01 42.18 28.97
CA LEU A 6 -4.85 40.93 29.64
C LEU A 6 -5.31 41.08 31.08
N GLN A 7 -6.44 40.47 31.45
CA GLN A 7 -6.90 40.38 32.84
C GLN A 7 -6.64 38.96 33.37
N VAL A 8 -5.84 38.86 34.41
CA VAL A 8 -5.62 37.63 35.14
C VAL A 8 -6.22 37.74 36.54
N LYS A 9 -7.17 36.87 36.92
CA LYS A 9 -7.75 36.79 38.25
C LYS A 9 -6.93 35.87 39.15
N MET A 10 -6.39 36.39 40.25
CA MET A 10 -5.80 35.55 41.29
C MET A 10 -6.81 35.31 42.43
N THR A 11 -7.03 34.08 42.80
CA THR A 11 -8.10 33.65 43.74
C THR A 11 -7.55 33.20 45.09
N SER A 12 -6.40 33.61 45.62
CA SER A 12 -6.04 33.23 46.97
C SER A 12 -4.90 34.05 47.61
N LYS A 13 -4.94 34.17 48.96
CA LYS A 13 -3.95 34.77 49.85
C LYS A 13 -2.56 34.14 49.81
N LYS A 14 -2.30 33.18 48.94
CA LYS A 14 -0.97 32.55 48.77
C LYS A 14 -0.04 33.36 47.85
N GLY A 15 -0.56 34.35 47.13
CA GLY A 15 0.25 35.18 46.21
C GLY A 15 1.36 35.98 46.90
N LEU A 16 1.11 36.48 48.10
CA LEU A 16 2.10 37.29 48.82
C LEU A 16 3.35 36.47 49.30
N ALA A 17 3.13 35.19 49.64
CA ALA A 17 4.23 34.31 50.06
C ALA A 17 5.08 33.84 48.85
N CYS A 18 4.45 33.65 47.68
CA CYS A 18 5.19 33.34 46.46
C CYS A 18 5.97 34.52 45.90
N LEU A 19 5.44 35.75 46.03
CA LEU A 19 6.15 36.95 45.61
C LEU A 19 7.45 37.16 46.37
N LEU A 20 7.48 36.93 47.72
CA LEU A 20 8.72 36.95 48.53
C LEU A 20 9.70 35.85 48.12
N ALA A 21 9.24 34.69 47.74
CA ALA A 21 10.09 33.60 47.24
C ALA A 21 10.68 33.91 45.84
N VAL A 22 9.91 34.57 44.99
CA VAL A 22 10.33 34.98 43.64
C VAL A 22 11.30 36.14 43.70
N LEU A 23 11.09 37.11 44.61
CA LEU A 23 12.06 38.17 44.87
C LEU A 23 13.40 37.62 45.37
N MET A 24 13.39 36.56 46.22
CA MET A 24 14.63 35.88 46.65
C MET A 24 15.30 35.06 45.54
N LEU A 25 14.56 34.58 44.57
CA LEU A 25 15.11 33.85 43.39
C LEU A 25 15.73 34.83 42.39
N LEU A 26 15.12 35.99 42.18
CA LEU A 26 15.62 37.04 41.27
C LEU A 26 16.94 37.65 41.75
N THR A 27 17.20 37.69 43.06
CA THR A 27 18.49 38.16 43.63
C THR A 27 19.67 37.19 43.48
N ALA A 28 19.39 35.95 43.02
CA ALA A 28 20.41 34.92 42.80
C ALA A 28 20.87 34.81 41.33
N LEU A 29 20.29 35.58 40.40
CA LEU A 29 20.70 35.63 38.99
C LEU A 29 21.75 36.75 38.77
N PRO A 30 22.72 36.59 37.85
CA PRO A 30 23.71 37.61 37.56
C PRO A 30 23.03 38.88 37.06
N LEU A 31 23.41 40.02 37.70
CA LEU A 31 22.89 41.35 37.45
C LEU A 31 23.00 41.77 35.97
N GLY A 32 21.92 41.57 35.21
CA GLY A 32 21.68 42.25 33.97
C GLY A 32 20.50 43.22 34.17
N LEU A 33 20.80 44.50 34.20
CA LEU A 33 19.89 45.64 34.31
C LEU A 33 18.50 45.35 34.92
N VAL A 34 18.41 45.46 36.22
CA VAL A 34 17.13 45.58 36.92
C VAL A 34 16.75 47.06 36.91
N THR A 35 15.75 47.45 36.18
CA THR A 35 15.10 48.75 36.35
C THR A 35 13.87 48.56 37.22
N SER A 36 13.95 48.94 38.47
CA SER A 36 12.78 48.97 39.36
C SER A 36 12.07 50.32 39.21
N ALA A 37 10.79 50.25 38.89
CA ALA A 37 9.90 51.42 38.97
C ALA A 37 9.16 51.38 40.30
N MET A 38 9.39 52.35 41.19
CA MET A 38 8.66 52.49 42.44
C MET A 38 7.44 53.37 42.21
N ALA A 39 6.28 52.87 42.49
CA ALA A 39 5.05 53.65 42.46
C ALA A 39 4.42 53.72 43.86
N ALA A 40 4.11 54.86 44.29
CA ALA A 40 3.12 55.09 45.31
C ALA A 40 1.86 55.61 44.61
N THR A 41 0.75 54.97 44.78
CA THR A 41 -0.65 55.44 44.45
C THR A 41 -0.86 56.02 43.04
N LYS A 42 -0.30 55.38 42.02
CA LYS A 42 -0.49 55.86 40.63
C LYS A 42 -1.22 54.84 39.77
N ASP A 43 -2.11 55.34 38.94
CA ASP A 43 -3.00 54.48 38.14
C ASP A 43 -2.29 53.79 36.96
N CYS A 44 -1.11 54.24 36.56
CA CYS A 44 -0.36 53.67 35.45
C CYS A 44 1.16 53.60 35.77
N MET A 45 1.78 52.48 35.46
CA MET A 45 3.22 52.28 35.45
C MET A 45 3.70 51.86 34.07
N VAL A 46 4.85 52.33 33.68
CA VAL A 46 5.46 51.95 32.41
C VAL A 46 6.85 51.35 32.65
N VAL A 47 7.14 50.25 32.00
CA VAL A 47 8.47 49.65 31.98
C VAL A 47 8.88 49.33 30.55
N GLU A 48 10.15 49.24 30.30
CA GLU A 48 10.69 48.80 29.04
C GLU A 48 11.13 47.35 29.16
N VAL A 49 10.57 46.48 28.26
CA VAL A 49 10.88 45.07 28.20
C VAL A 49 11.32 44.78 26.77
N GLN A 50 12.53 44.30 26.58
CA GLN A 50 13.09 44.01 25.24
C GLN A 50 12.93 45.15 24.21
N GLY A 51 13.14 46.40 24.67
CA GLY A 51 13.03 47.60 23.84
C GLY A 51 11.61 48.02 23.51
N LYS A 52 10.59 47.44 24.14
CA LYS A 52 9.17 47.80 23.99
C LYS A 52 8.64 48.37 25.30
N LYS A 53 7.79 49.39 25.23
CA LYS A 53 7.10 49.93 26.41
C LYS A 53 5.89 49.07 26.74
N VAL A 54 5.82 48.66 28.02
CA VAL A 54 4.70 47.90 28.58
C VAL A 54 4.08 48.75 29.66
N TYR A 55 2.77 48.99 29.58
CA TYR A 55 2.01 49.82 30.47
C TYR A 55 1.13 48.96 31.37
N PHE A 56 1.22 49.20 32.67
CA PHE A 56 0.47 48.47 33.69
C PHE A 56 -0.44 49.44 34.43
N PHE A 57 -1.73 49.14 34.41
CA PHE A 57 -2.75 49.85 35.18
C PHE A 57 -3.17 49.02 36.37
N GLY A 58 -3.12 49.63 37.55
CA GLY A 58 -3.44 48.97 38.83
C GLY A 58 -2.30 48.14 39.43
N ALA A 59 -1.08 48.30 38.94
CA ALA A 59 0.12 47.75 39.58
C ALA A 59 0.71 48.74 40.60
N GLU A 60 1.21 48.24 41.71
CA GLU A 60 1.91 49.02 42.78
C GLU A 60 3.42 49.05 42.61
N ALA A 61 3.99 47.95 42.10
CA ALA A 61 5.41 47.85 41.81
C ALA A 61 5.63 46.90 40.62
N LEU A 62 6.68 47.18 39.83
CA LEU A 62 7.12 46.36 38.71
C LEU A 62 8.62 46.13 38.80
N GLU A 63 9.05 44.91 38.47
CA GLU A 63 10.44 44.56 38.33
C GLU A 63 10.64 43.81 37.02
N VAL A 64 11.56 44.30 36.18
CA VAL A 64 11.80 43.75 34.85
C VAL A 64 13.11 42.98 34.82
N THR A 65 13.07 41.76 34.31
CA THR A 65 14.25 40.94 34.02
C THR A 65 14.08 40.28 32.65
N ASP A 66 14.90 40.66 31.69
CA ASP A 66 14.86 40.22 30.32
C ASP A 66 13.43 40.32 29.69
N SER A 67 12.77 39.17 29.48
CA SER A 67 11.43 39.09 28.97
C SER A 67 10.33 39.05 30.04
N LYS A 68 10.70 39.18 31.33
CA LYS A 68 9.80 38.93 32.44
C LYS A 68 9.53 40.19 33.23
N VAL A 69 8.30 40.36 33.65
CA VAL A 69 7.89 41.43 34.54
C VAL A 69 7.20 40.82 35.78
N ALA A 70 7.82 40.99 36.93
CA ALA A 70 7.18 40.73 38.21
C ALA A 70 6.41 41.98 38.63
N TYR A 71 5.20 41.81 39.20
CA TYR A 71 4.33 42.91 39.62
C TYR A 71 3.71 42.63 40.97
N THR A 72 3.40 43.73 41.69
CA THR A 72 2.50 43.72 42.85
C THR A 72 1.29 44.60 42.57
N ALA A 73 0.14 44.29 43.20
CA ALA A 73 -1.06 45.06 43.10
C ALA A 73 -1.82 45.04 44.44
N GLU A 74 -2.47 46.15 44.82
CA GLU A 74 -3.25 46.28 46.08
C GLU A 74 -4.44 45.30 46.09
N SER A 75 -5.01 44.98 44.95
CA SER A 75 -6.10 44.02 44.84
C SER A 75 -5.60 42.68 44.37
N ALA A 76 -6.32 41.61 44.68
CA ALA A 76 -6.01 40.27 44.12
C ALA A 76 -6.30 40.17 42.61
N GLU A 77 -6.58 41.29 41.98
CA GLU A 77 -6.80 41.38 40.55
C GLU A 77 -5.48 41.72 39.83
N VAL A 78 -5.28 41.12 38.69
CA VAL A 78 -4.11 41.35 37.84
C VAL A 78 -4.18 42.74 37.24
N PRO A 79 -3.08 43.52 37.20
CA PRO A 79 -3.05 44.80 36.51
C PRO A 79 -3.47 44.64 35.03
N THR A 80 -4.17 45.64 34.54
CA THR A 80 -4.45 45.69 33.09
C THR A 80 -3.15 46.06 32.35
N ILE A 81 -2.80 45.32 31.33
CA ILE A 81 -1.53 45.45 30.65
C ILE A 81 -1.76 45.88 29.19
N TYR A 82 -1.03 46.89 28.79
CA TYR A 82 -0.92 47.30 27.39
C TYR A 82 0.53 47.19 26.95
N VAL A 83 0.76 46.65 25.79
CA VAL A 83 2.07 46.51 25.19
C VAL A 83 2.12 47.33 23.91
N ASP A 84 3.20 48.11 23.76
CA ASP A 84 3.45 48.93 22.60
C ASP A 84 3.47 48.08 21.33
N GLY A 85 2.50 48.31 20.43
CA GLY A 85 2.37 47.61 19.15
C GLY A 85 1.81 46.19 19.19
N ALA A 86 1.23 45.77 20.31
CA ALA A 86 0.77 44.41 20.49
C ALA A 86 -0.42 43.99 19.61
N VAL A 87 -0.31 42.86 18.96
CA VAL A 87 -1.36 42.11 18.34
C VAL A 87 -1.44 40.76 19.04
N ASP A 88 -2.51 40.50 19.75
CA ASP A 88 -2.84 39.27 20.49
C ASP A 88 -1.69 38.47 21.17
N PRO A 89 -1.46 38.65 22.47
CA PRO A 89 -0.46 37.90 23.22
C PRO A 89 -0.90 36.51 23.71
N ALA A 90 -2.09 36.03 23.30
CA ALA A 90 -2.79 34.95 24.03
C ALA A 90 -2.04 33.62 24.11
N ASP A 91 -1.17 33.29 23.16
CA ASP A 91 -0.50 31.98 23.13
C ASP A 91 0.98 32.05 23.58
N ASP A 92 1.61 33.23 23.56
CA ASP A 92 3.07 33.35 23.80
C ASP A 92 3.45 34.04 25.12
N VAL A 93 2.49 34.66 25.78
CA VAL A 93 2.71 35.30 27.07
C VAL A 93 2.30 34.35 28.21
N ARG A 94 3.25 33.99 29.04
CA ARG A 94 3.02 33.12 30.21
C ARG A 94 2.83 33.96 31.45
N ILE A 95 1.75 33.71 32.16
CA ILE A 95 1.43 34.38 33.42
C ILE A 95 1.32 33.34 34.53
N SER A 96 2.19 33.46 35.53
CA SER A 96 2.14 32.60 36.70
C SER A 96 2.74 33.35 37.92
N ASP A 97 2.11 33.20 39.07
CA ASP A 97 2.63 33.63 40.37
C ASP A 97 3.15 35.08 40.43
N GLY A 98 2.43 36.02 39.81
CA GLY A 98 2.82 37.43 39.78
C GLY A 98 3.95 37.77 38.79
N ILE A 99 4.27 36.89 37.89
CA ILE A 99 5.26 37.11 36.83
C ILE A 99 4.53 36.98 35.47
N ILE A 100 4.82 37.92 34.59
CA ILE A 100 4.43 37.89 33.19
C ILE A 100 5.69 37.69 32.35
N ASP A 101 5.72 36.55 31.64
CA ASP A 101 6.83 36.22 30.73
C ASP A 101 6.38 36.45 29.28
N PHE A 102 6.95 37.45 28.66
CA PHE A 102 6.64 37.80 27.26
C PHE A 102 7.44 36.94 26.26
N GLY A 103 8.43 36.17 26.72
CA GLY A 103 9.23 35.34 25.82
C GLY A 103 9.82 36.14 24.66
N THR A 104 9.68 35.63 23.44
CA THR A 104 10.10 36.32 22.22
C THR A 104 8.99 37.18 21.60
N TRP A 105 7.79 37.13 22.18
CA TRP A 105 6.59 37.78 21.59
C TRP A 105 6.77 39.30 21.39
N LEU A 106 7.41 40.02 22.32
CA LEU A 106 7.62 41.45 22.19
C LEU A 106 8.51 41.86 21.02
N ALA A 107 9.45 41.00 20.62
CA ALA A 107 10.37 41.27 19.54
C ALA A 107 9.66 41.40 18.18
N ASP A 108 8.53 40.67 18.01
CA ASP A 108 7.80 40.58 16.76
C ASP A 108 6.68 41.63 16.60
N GLN A 109 6.51 42.51 17.63
CA GLN A 109 5.44 43.50 17.59
C GLN A 109 5.86 44.79 16.85
N SER A 110 4.92 45.34 16.06
CA SER A 110 5.09 46.59 15.37
C SER A 110 5.02 47.80 16.32
N ALA A 111 5.56 48.95 15.88
CA ALA A 111 5.61 50.16 16.70
C ALA A 111 4.23 50.67 17.11
N TRP A 112 4.13 51.18 18.29
CA TRP A 112 2.91 51.75 18.86
C TRP A 112 2.85 53.26 18.78
N VAL A 113 1.68 53.84 18.97
CA VAL A 113 1.42 55.26 18.82
C VAL A 113 0.91 55.85 20.14
N GLY A 114 1.79 56.45 20.91
CA GLY A 114 1.42 57.23 22.09
C GLY A 114 1.91 56.71 23.44
N VAL A 115 2.13 57.57 24.37
CA VAL A 115 2.52 57.30 25.75
C VAL A 115 1.28 57.44 26.61
N LEU A 116 0.99 56.44 27.45
CA LEU A 116 -0.19 56.42 28.33
C LEU A 116 0.11 57.14 29.65
N CYS A 117 1.34 57.08 30.13
CA CYS A 117 1.79 57.78 31.30
C CYS A 117 3.29 58.12 31.23
N ASP A 118 3.71 59.12 31.97
CA ASP A 118 5.12 59.43 32.16
C ASP A 118 5.79 58.45 33.11
N PRO A 119 7.13 58.30 33.08
CA PRO A 119 7.87 57.44 33.96
C PRO A 119 7.64 57.73 35.45
N ASP A 120 7.20 58.95 35.79
CA ASP A 120 6.86 59.31 37.18
C ASP A 120 5.44 58.92 37.58
N GLY A 121 4.69 58.24 36.69
CA GLY A 121 3.37 57.74 36.85
C GLY A 121 2.25 58.76 36.64
N THR A 122 2.56 59.93 36.12
CA THR A 122 1.54 60.91 35.73
C THR A 122 0.80 60.36 34.47
N VAL A 123 -0.49 60.22 34.57
CA VAL A 123 -1.30 59.79 33.43
C VAL A 123 -1.34 60.90 32.37
N THR A 124 -0.73 60.65 31.24
CA THR A 124 -0.64 61.64 30.12
C THR A 124 -1.62 61.33 28.98
N GLY A 125 -2.28 60.18 29.07
CA GLY A 125 -3.30 59.73 28.14
C GLY A 125 -4.39 58.94 28.83
N THR A 126 -5.49 58.77 28.20
CA THR A 126 -6.50 57.78 28.57
C THR A 126 -6.08 56.41 28.03
N GLU A 127 -6.52 55.33 28.70
CA GLU A 127 -6.46 54.02 28.10
C GLU A 127 -6.84 54.17 26.63
N PRO A 128 -6.11 53.57 25.67
CA PRO A 128 -6.49 53.65 24.27
C PRO A 128 -7.97 53.24 24.20
N SER A 129 -8.82 54.17 23.79
CA SER A 129 -10.24 53.86 23.61
C SER A 129 -10.29 52.69 22.64
N VAL A 130 -10.61 51.51 23.17
CA VAL A 130 -10.87 50.35 22.34
C VAL A 130 -12.12 50.71 21.56
N GLN A 131 -11.96 51.24 20.35
CA GLN A 131 -13.07 51.30 19.42
C GLN A 131 -13.54 49.85 19.23
N PRO A 132 -14.79 49.57 19.57
CA PRO A 132 -15.31 48.22 19.36
C PRO A 132 -15.22 47.93 17.86
N ASP A 133 -14.45 46.97 17.49
CA ASP A 133 -14.40 46.51 16.13
C ASP A 133 -15.69 45.70 15.86
N ALA A 134 -16.48 46.23 14.97
CA ALA A 134 -17.72 45.66 14.49
C ALA A 134 -17.59 45.16 13.05
N GLN A 135 -16.40 45.29 12.45
CA GLN A 135 -16.17 44.92 11.08
C GLN A 135 -15.75 43.46 11.01
N ALA A 136 -16.54 42.67 10.28
CA ALA A 136 -16.20 41.27 10.04
C ALA A 136 -15.21 41.14 8.87
N PRO A 137 -14.30 40.18 8.92
CA PRO A 137 -13.36 39.94 7.82
C PRO A 137 -14.07 39.59 6.53
N ARG A 138 -13.51 40.04 5.40
CA ARG A 138 -13.94 39.64 4.06
C ARG A 138 -13.14 38.43 3.62
N VAL A 139 -13.82 37.35 3.21
CA VAL A 139 -13.24 36.09 2.80
C VAL A 139 -13.12 36.00 1.28
N THR A 140 -12.01 35.47 0.80
CA THR A 140 -11.84 34.95 -0.56
C THR A 140 -11.23 33.56 -0.49
N VAL A 141 -11.56 32.69 -1.45
CA VAL A 141 -11.08 31.32 -1.50
C VAL A 141 -10.31 31.07 -2.78
N SER A 142 -9.16 30.47 -2.67
CA SER A 142 -8.30 30.06 -3.79
C SER A 142 -8.04 28.56 -3.77
N GLY A 143 -7.46 28.02 -4.85
CA GLY A 143 -7.13 26.59 -4.93
C GLY A 143 -8.28 25.70 -5.39
N ASN A 144 -9.45 26.27 -5.78
CA ASN A 144 -10.52 25.48 -6.39
C ASN A 144 -10.04 24.85 -7.71
N PRO A 145 -10.09 23.51 -7.85
CA PRO A 145 -9.59 22.86 -9.05
C PRO A 145 -10.42 23.22 -10.28
N THR A 146 -9.75 23.46 -11.41
CA THR A 146 -10.35 23.74 -12.71
C THR A 146 -10.28 22.56 -13.67
N ALA A 147 -9.67 21.47 -13.24
CA ALA A 147 -9.57 20.19 -13.94
C ALA A 147 -9.59 19.05 -12.91
N TRP A 148 -9.97 17.87 -13.36
CA TRP A 148 -10.00 16.69 -12.49
C TRP A 148 -8.68 16.46 -11.79
N GLY A 149 -8.73 16.27 -10.48
CA GLY A 149 -7.62 15.97 -9.60
C GLY A 149 -8.00 14.92 -8.57
N LYS A 150 -7.00 14.15 -8.13
CA LYS A 150 -7.19 13.15 -7.09
C LYS A 150 -7.52 13.82 -5.75
N ALA A 151 -8.50 13.31 -5.05
CA ALA A 151 -8.85 13.77 -3.72
C ALA A 151 -7.70 13.56 -2.71
N PRO A 152 -7.55 14.45 -1.71
CA PRO A 152 -8.32 15.67 -1.50
C PRO A 152 -7.75 16.88 -2.27
N ALA A 153 -8.61 17.79 -2.72
CA ALA A 153 -8.19 19.12 -3.14
C ALA A 153 -7.94 20.02 -1.93
N THR A 154 -6.99 20.92 -2.02
CA THR A 154 -6.70 21.91 -0.96
C THR A 154 -7.20 23.27 -1.40
N LEU A 155 -8.13 23.85 -0.63
CA LEU A 155 -8.61 25.21 -0.79
C LEU A 155 -7.99 26.07 0.30
N THR A 156 -7.57 27.28 -0.04
CA THR A 156 -6.96 28.23 0.91
C THR A 156 -7.86 29.45 1.05
N VAL A 157 -8.23 29.73 2.28
CA VAL A 157 -9.04 30.89 2.66
C VAL A 157 -8.11 32.07 2.92
N GLN A 158 -8.34 33.17 2.24
CA GLN A 158 -7.73 34.45 2.55
C GLN A 158 -8.79 35.34 3.17
N ALA A 159 -8.43 36.06 4.22
CA ALA A 159 -9.36 36.97 4.87
C ALA A 159 -8.70 38.30 5.14
N ASP A 160 -9.39 39.38 4.76
CA ASP A 160 -8.99 40.77 4.94
C ASP A 160 -10.05 41.49 5.77
N ASP A 161 -9.62 42.03 6.89
CA ASP A 161 -10.52 42.75 7.81
C ASP A 161 -10.53 44.28 7.57
N GLY A 162 -9.72 44.77 6.62
CA GLY A 162 -9.67 46.18 6.23
C GLY A 162 -9.18 47.17 7.29
N ASN A 163 -9.18 46.74 8.57
CA ASN A 163 -8.76 47.54 9.73
C ASN A 163 -7.44 47.06 10.37
N GLY A 164 -6.79 46.04 9.78
CA GLY A 164 -5.48 45.54 10.16
C GLY A 164 -5.46 44.51 11.30
N TYR A 165 -6.62 44.07 11.79
CA TYR A 165 -6.68 43.08 12.85
C TYR A 165 -6.57 41.62 12.37
N GLY A 166 -6.83 41.37 11.10
CA GLY A 166 -6.70 40.07 10.43
C GLY A 166 -7.59 38.97 10.99
N ALA A 167 -7.72 37.91 10.23
CA ALA A 167 -8.42 36.73 10.71
C ALA A 167 -7.51 35.85 11.58
N VAL A 168 -8.08 35.32 12.65
CA VAL A 168 -7.37 34.43 13.61
C VAL A 168 -7.87 33.00 13.57
N ALA A 169 -9.03 32.77 12.96
CA ALA A 169 -9.55 31.43 12.77
C ALA A 169 -10.44 31.34 11.54
N TYR A 170 -10.47 30.15 10.98
CA TYR A 170 -11.19 29.81 9.76
C TYR A 170 -12.08 28.60 9.99
N ARG A 171 -13.18 28.52 9.25
CA ARG A 171 -14.12 27.39 9.34
C ARG A 171 -14.72 27.11 7.96
N MET A 172 -14.90 25.84 7.65
CA MET A 172 -15.66 25.36 6.50
C MET A 172 -17.01 24.83 6.99
N ASP A 173 -18.07 25.27 6.39
CA ASP A 173 -19.46 24.92 6.73
C ASP A 173 -19.75 25.08 8.24
N ASN A 174 -20.33 24.04 8.86
CA ASN A 174 -20.58 23.98 10.29
C ASN A 174 -19.46 23.27 11.07
N GLY A 175 -18.27 23.12 10.47
CA GLY A 175 -17.13 22.48 11.11
C GLY A 175 -16.55 23.28 12.28
N GLN A 176 -15.49 22.76 12.88
CA GLN A 176 -14.79 23.44 13.96
C GLN A 176 -13.91 24.59 13.41
N TRP A 177 -13.74 25.64 14.24
CA TRP A 177 -12.79 26.70 13.96
C TRP A 177 -11.35 26.19 14.07
N GLN A 178 -10.52 26.53 13.07
CA GLN A 178 -9.09 26.19 13.05
C GLN A 178 -8.24 27.43 12.74
N LYS A 179 -6.97 27.42 13.14
CA LYS A 179 -6.02 28.51 12.86
C LYS A 179 -5.49 28.48 11.43
N ALA A 180 -5.31 27.28 10.86
CA ALA A 180 -4.84 27.11 9.51
C ALA A 180 -5.90 27.56 8.49
N PRO A 181 -5.52 28.33 7.48
CA PRO A 181 -6.45 28.79 6.44
C PRO A 181 -6.76 27.72 5.37
N GLU A 182 -6.08 26.59 5.42
CA GLU A 182 -6.17 25.52 4.43
C GLU A 182 -7.23 24.48 4.80
N PHE A 183 -8.05 24.10 3.82
CA PHE A 183 -9.08 23.08 3.95
C PHE A 183 -8.91 22.02 2.88
N ARG A 184 -9.05 20.77 3.28
CA ARG A 184 -8.95 19.60 2.38
C ARG A 184 -10.33 19.05 2.09
N VAL A 185 -10.83 19.25 0.88
CA VAL A 185 -12.11 18.71 0.41
C VAL A 185 -11.92 17.41 -0.34
N LYS A 186 -12.72 16.41 0.00
CA LYS A 186 -12.60 15.05 -0.52
C LYS A 186 -13.63 14.69 -1.58
N ALA A 187 -14.62 15.51 -1.80
CA ALA A 187 -15.70 15.26 -2.74
C ALA A 187 -16.13 16.54 -3.44
N ASN A 188 -16.77 16.40 -4.59
CA ASN A 188 -17.45 17.47 -5.27
C ASN A 188 -18.64 17.95 -4.45
N GLY A 189 -18.95 19.24 -4.50
CA GLY A 189 -20.04 19.82 -3.74
C GLY A 189 -19.86 21.29 -3.48
N THR A 190 -20.78 21.87 -2.75
CA THR A 190 -20.78 23.28 -2.37
C THR A 190 -20.29 23.39 -0.93
N TYR A 191 -19.26 24.22 -0.72
CA TYR A 191 -18.64 24.46 0.58
C TYR A 191 -18.67 25.95 0.89
N THR A 192 -18.98 26.30 2.16
CA THR A 192 -19.03 27.69 2.59
C THR A 192 -17.92 27.93 3.61
N PHE A 193 -17.10 28.93 3.37
CA PHE A 193 -15.95 29.27 4.20
C PHE A 193 -16.19 30.55 4.99
N TYR A 194 -15.74 30.55 6.21
CA TYR A 194 -15.86 31.65 7.14
C TYR A 194 -14.49 31.98 7.76
N ALA A 195 -14.30 33.24 8.06
CA ALA A 195 -13.18 33.70 8.88
C ALA A 195 -13.71 34.44 10.10
N LYS A 196 -12.93 34.43 11.16
CA LYS A 196 -13.22 35.14 12.40
C LYS A 196 -11.99 35.94 12.81
N ASP A 197 -12.20 37.21 13.18
CA ASP A 197 -11.16 38.09 13.71
C ASP A 197 -10.82 37.81 15.18
N ALA A 198 -9.89 38.59 15.72
CA ALA A 198 -9.44 38.48 17.11
C ALA A 198 -10.52 38.85 18.15
N VAL A 199 -11.54 39.64 17.79
CA VAL A 199 -12.62 40.04 18.71
C VAL A 199 -13.88 39.23 18.52
N GLY A 200 -13.90 38.33 17.54
CA GLY A 200 -14.97 37.37 17.36
C GLY A 200 -15.98 37.75 16.26
N ASN A 201 -15.78 38.84 15.49
CA ASN A 201 -16.64 39.09 14.33
C ASN A 201 -16.42 38.02 13.27
N VAL A 202 -17.51 37.47 12.74
CA VAL A 202 -17.50 36.38 11.77
C VAL A 202 -17.90 36.93 10.41
N SER A 203 -17.15 36.58 9.39
CA SER A 203 -17.44 36.94 8.02
C SER A 203 -18.81 36.45 7.55
N THR A 204 -19.35 37.09 6.53
CA THR A 204 -20.33 36.45 5.66
C THR A 204 -19.67 35.27 4.98
N GLY A 205 -20.39 34.15 4.85
CA GLY A 205 -19.82 32.96 4.22
C GLY A 205 -19.51 33.21 2.73
N GLU A 206 -18.31 32.80 2.31
CA GLU A 206 -17.93 32.70 0.90
C GLU A 206 -18.20 31.29 0.42
N THR A 207 -19.04 31.15 -0.60
CA THR A 207 -19.49 29.84 -1.10
C THR A 207 -18.74 29.47 -2.38
N VAL A 208 -18.15 28.29 -2.40
CA VAL A 208 -17.38 27.74 -3.51
C VAL A 208 -17.98 26.41 -3.95
N GLU A 209 -18.26 26.27 -5.23
CA GLU A 209 -18.64 24.99 -5.84
C GLU A 209 -17.37 24.27 -6.34
N VAL A 210 -17.12 23.09 -5.79
CA VAL A 210 -16.01 22.21 -6.17
C VAL A 210 -16.56 21.11 -7.08
N GLN A 211 -16.02 20.97 -8.29
CA GLN A 211 -16.55 20.07 -9.33
C GLN A 211 -15.54 19.04 -9.84
N TYR A 212 -14.26 19.20 -9.55
CA TYR A 212 -13.20 18.43 -10.20
C TYR A 212 -12.32 17.66 -9.20
N VAL A 213 -12.95 17.12 -8.16
CA VAL A 213 -12.28 16.23 -7.18
C VAL A 213 -12.79 14.83 -7.37
N ASP A 214 -11.89 13.90 -7.60
CA ASP A 214 -12.19 12.48 -7.74
C ASP A 214 -11.51 11.66 -6.63
N ALA A 215 -12.32 11.03 -5.80
CA ALA A 215 -11.91 10.17 -4.69
C ALA A 215 -12.16 8.69 -4.98
N ASN A 216 -12.89 8.39 -6.05
CA ASN A 216 -13.43 7.08 -6.31
C ASN A 216 -12.52 6.30 -7.26
N ALA A 217 -12.36 5.01 -6.99
CA ALA A 217 -11.72 4.14 -7.94
C ALA A 217 -12.72 3.70 -9.02
N PRO A 218 -12.27 3.40 -10.25
CA PRO A 218 -13.17 2.92 -11.30
C PRO A 218 -13.80 1.58 -10.93
N GLU A 219 -14.98 1.32 -11.45
CA GLU A 219 -15.55 -0.03 -11.47
C GLU A 219 -14.68 -0.93 -12.34
N ILE A 220 -14.45 -2.17 -11.91
CA ILE A 220 -13.67 -3.17 -12.64
C ILE A 220 -14.49 -4.42 -12.89
N GLY A 221 -14.39 -4.97 -14.10
CA GLY A 221 -14.93 -6.29 -14.46
C GLY A 221 -13.84 -7.12 -15.13
N VAL A 222 -13.76 -8.40 -14.76
CA VAL A 222 -12.81 -9.37 -15.34
C VAL A 222 -13.56 -10.57 -15.86
N VAL A 223 -13.39 -10.87 -17.15
CA VAL A 223 -14.04 -12.00 -17.84
C VAL A 223 -12.98 -12.86 -18.51
N LEU A 224 -13.04 -14.17 -18.25
CA LEU A 224 -12.20 -15.17 -18.90
C LEU A 224 -12.91 -15.72 -20.13
N ASP A 225 -12.14 -16.01 -21.18
CA ASP A 225 -12.60 -16.63 -22.41
C ASP A 225 -11.70 -17.84 -22.74
N PRO A 226 -12.22 -19.05 -22.66
CA PRO A 226 -13.63 -19.43 -22.45
C PRO A 226 -14.15 -19.10 -21.04
N PRO A 227 -15.47 -18.81 -20.87
CA PRO A 227 -16.04 -18.38 -19.58
C PRO A 227 -15.92 -19.42 -18.45
N ASN A 228 -15.86 -20.70 -18.81
CA ASN A 228 -15.66 -21.83 -17.90
C ASN A 228 -14.22 -22.36 -17.93
N ALA A 229 -13.26 -21.48 -18.23
CA ALA A 229 -11.84 -21.80 -18.07
C ALA A 229 -11.58 -22.30 -16.64
N GLY A 230 -11.08 -23.55 -16.53
CA GLY A 230 -10.91 -24.22 -15.24
C GLY A 230 -11.92 -25.30 -14.90
N GLU A 231 -13.00 -25.48 -15.67
CA GLU A 231 -13.88 -26.65 -15.51
C GLU A 231 -13.26 -27.93 -16.11
N GLN A 232 -12.56 -27.79 -17.22
CA GLN A 232 -11.83 -28.86 -17.89
C GLN A 232 -10.39 -28.46 -18.14
N TRP A 233 -9.48 -29.44 -18.18
CA TRP A 233 -8.10 -29.21 -18.57
C TRP A 233 -8.00 -28.75 -20.03
N SER A 234 -7.15 -27.77 -20.28
CA SER A 234 -6.91 -27.20 -21.62
C SER A 234 -5.45 -26.77 -21.76
N ASN A 235 -4.93 -26.95 -22.97
CA ASN A 235 -3.64 -26.38 -23.38
C ASN A 235 -3.79 -25.06 -24.15
N ASP A 236 -5.01 -24.60 -24.37
CA ASP A 236 -5.29 -23.31 -24.97
C ASP A 236 -5.11 -22.19 -24.00
N LYS A 237 -4.47 -21.11 -24.45
CA LYS A 237 -4.31 -19.87 -23.68
C LYS A 237 -5.65 -19.28 -23.31
N VAL A 238 -5.81 -18.89 -22.05
CA VAL A 238 -7.02 -18.24 -21.58
C VAL A 238 -6.91 -16.73 -21.82
N LYS A 239 -7.76 -16.21 -22.67
CA LYS A 239 -7.90 -14.78 -22.89
C LYS A 239 -8.69 -14.17 -21.73
N VAL A 240 -8.19 -13.06 -21.20
CA VAL A 240 -8.86 -12.27 -20.16
C VAL A 240 -9.23 -10.92 -20.72
N THR A 241 -10.48 -10.54 -20.54
CA THR A 241 -10.98 -9.20 -20.88
C THR A 241 -11.29 -8.46 -19.59
N VAL A 242 -10.54 -7.38 -19.34
CA VAL A 242 -10.75 -6.47 -18.24
C VAL A 242 -11.49 -5.25 -18.75
N THR A 243 -12.58 -4.90 -18.09
CA THR A 243 -13.35 -3.69 -18.35
C THR A 243 -13.25 -2.74 -17.19
N GLY A 244 -13.32 -1.47 -17.47
CA GLY A 244 -13.35 -0.41 -16.45
C GLY A 244 -14.41 0.62 -16.80
N LYS A 245 -14.97 1.25 -15.75
CA LYS A 245 -15.87 2.41 -15.90
C LYS A 245 -15.63 3.37 -14.77
N ASP A 246 -15.44 4.62 -15.09
CA ASP A 246 -15.36 5.71 -14.15
C ASP A 246 -16.27 6.85 -14.58
N SER A 247 -17.05 7.41 -13.65
CA SER A 247 -18.07 8.43 -13.94
C SER A 247 -17.61 9.85 -13.62
N GLU A 248 -16.45 9.99 -12.96
CA GLU A 248 -15.92 11.31 -12.55
C GLU A 248 -14.80 11.74 -13.49
N SER A 249 -13.57 11.37 -13.20
CA SER A 249 -12.43 11.77 -14.03
C SER A 249 -12.29 10.97 -15.32
N GLY A 250 -13.01 9.86 -15.44
CA GLY A 250 -12.90 8.90 -16.54
C GLY A 250 -11.66 8.03 -16.44
N LEU A 251 -11.52 7.07 -17.35
CA LEU A 251 -10.36 6.18 -17.37
C LEU A 251 -9.11 6.87 -17.88
N ALA A 252 -7.96 6.51 -17.34
CA ALA A 252 -6.66 6.90 -17.86
C ALA A 252 -6.46 6.39 -19.30
N LYS A 253 -5.66 7.09 -20.13
CA LYS A 253 -5.33 6.62 -21.47
C LYS A 253 -4.72 5.20 -21.47
N LYS A 254 -3.83 4.91 -20.50
CA LYS A 254 -3.31 3.58 -20.22
C LYS A 254 -3.92 3.10 -18.90
N ALA A 255 -5.13 2.54 -18.98
CA ALA A 255 -5.95 2.28 -17.82
C ALA A 255 -5.78 0.88 -17.23
N PHE A 256 -5.23 -0.09 -17.98
CA PHE A 256 -5.28 -1.50 -17.60
C PHE A 256 -3.88 -2.07 -17.32
N LYS A 257 -3.79 -2.93 -16.32
CA LYS A 257 -2.55 -3.62 -15.95
C LYS A 257 -2.86 -5.02 -15.41
N MET A 258 -1.98 -5.99 -15.68
CA MET A 258 -1.96 -7.30 -15.07
C MET A 258 -0.68 -7.44 -14.23
N ASP A 259 -0.80 -7.84 -12.98
CA ASP A 259 0.28 -8.02 -12.02
C ASP A 259 1.24 -6.80 -11.96
N GLU A 260 2.54 -7.03 -11.96
CA GLU A 260 3.56 -6.00 -12.00
C GLU A 260 3.92 -5.56 -13.44
N GLY A 261 3.06 -5.87 -14.42
CA GLY A 261 3.25 -5.47 -15.81
C GLY A 261 3.10 -3.98 -16.03
N GLN A 262 3.28 -3.55 -17.27
CA GLN A 262 3.10 -2.15 -17.66
C GLN A 262 1.62 -1.81 -17.87
N TRP A 263 1.25 -0.57 -17.58
CA TRP A 263 -0.05 -0.02 -17.91
C TRP A 263 -0.24 0.08 -19.43
N GLN A 264 -1.37 -0.40 -19.93
CA GLN A 264 -1.72 -0.43 -21.36
C GLN A 264 -3.10 0.17 -21.62
N GLU A 265 -3.39 0.46 -22.89
CA GLU A 265 -4.65 1.10 -23.31
C GLU A 265 -5.80 0.10 -23.42
N THR A 266 -5.49 -1.16 -23.70
CA THR A 266 -6.50 -2.22 -23.87
C THR A 266 -6.57 -3.12 -22.65
N GLY A 267 -7.78 -3.53 -22.28
CA GLY A 267 -8.02 -4.46 -21.17
C GLY A 267 -7.87 -5.94 -21.56
N THR A 268 -7.11 -6.27 -22.60
CA THR A 268 -6.96 -7.67 -23.04
C THR A 268 -5.63 -8.24 -22.56
N PHE A 269 -5.71 -9.39 -21.87
CA PHE A 269 -4.56 -10.13 -21.33
C PHE A 269 -4.69 -11.61 -21.69
N VAL A 270 -3.63 -12.37 -21.41
CA VAL A 270 -3.57 -13.81 -21.62
C VAL A 270 -2.96 -14.47 -20.39
N ILE A 271 -3.63 -15.47 -19.85
CA ILE A 271 -3.12 -16.35 -18.80
C ILE A 271 -2.61 -17.64 -19.42
N GLN A 272 -1.45 -18.11 -18.98
CA GLN A 272 -0.77 -19.31 -19.44
C GLN A 272 -0.22 -20.15 -18.27
N ASP A 273 -0.81 -20.01 -17.10
CA ASP A 273 -0.51 -20.80 -15.91
C ASP A 273 -1.75 -20.90 -15.02
N ASN A 274 -1.64 -21.66 -13.94
CA ASN A 274 -2.70 -21.87 -12.95
C ASN A 274 -2.55 -20.96 -11.72
N LYS A 275 -1.83 -19.83 -11.84
CA LYS A 275 -1.65 -18.88 -10.75
C LYS A 275 -2.77 -17.87 -10.72
N GLU A 276 -2.93 -17.29 -9.54
CA GLU A 276 -3.82 -16.15 -9.37
C GLU A 276 -3.13 -14.89 -9.90
N HIS A 277 -3.81 -14.18 -10.80
CA HIS A 277 -3.36 -12.92 -11.38
C HIS A 277 -4.18 -11.77 -10.87
N ASN A 278 -3.52 -10.62 -10.68
CA ASN A 278 -4.15 -9.38 -10.28
C ASN A 278 -4.37 -8.50 -11.50
N PHE A 279 -5.59 -8.06 -11.69
CA PHE A 279 -5.95 -7.12 -12.75
C PHE A 279 -6.30 -5.78 -12.13
N TYR A 280 -5.82 -4.73 -12.72
CA TYR A 280 -5.99 -3.37 -12.24
C TYR A 280 -6.60 -2.50 -13.32
N VAL A 281 -7.46 -1.59 -12.89
CA VAL A 281 -7.96 -0.49 -13.71
C VAL A 281 -7.69 0.81 -12.96
N ARG A 282 -7.27 1.84 -13.65
CA ARG A 282 -7.11 3.17 -13.07
C ARG A 282 -7.83 4.25 -13.85
N ASP A 283 -8.29 5.26 -13.12
CA ASP A 283 -8.87 6.48 -13.68
C ASP A 283 -7.80 7.50 -14.15
N ALA A 284 -8.26 8.64 -14.64
CA ALA A 284 -7.39 9.69 -15.16
C ALA A 284 -6.59 10.43 -14.09
N VAL A 285 -7.03 10.39 -12.82
CA VAL A 285 -6.34 11.00 -11.68
C VAL A 285 -5.54 10.01 -10.84
N GLY A 286 -5.57 8.71 -11.19
CA GLY A 286 -4.75 7.67 -10.59
C GLY A 286 -5.36 6.99 -9.37
N ASN A 287 -6.70 6.94 -9.23
CA ASN A 287 -7.33 5.98 -8.33
C ASN A 287 -7.37 4.62 -9.02
N GLU A 288 -7.16 3.54 -8.26
CA GLU A 288 -7.01 2.19 -8.81
C GLU A 288 -8.03 1.23 -8.20
N ALA A 289 -8.67 0.42 -9.05
CA ALA A 289 -9.42 -0.75 -8.66
C ALA A 289 -8.65 -2.01 -9.01
N LYS A 290 -8.88 -3.07 -8.24
CA LYS A 290 -8.22 -4.36 -8.40
C LYS A 290 -9.24 -5.48 -8.34
N GLN A 291 -9.06 -6.49 -9.22
CA GLN A 291 -9.79 -7.76 -9.17
C GLN A 291 -8.83 -8.90 -9.47
N GLN A 292 -9.04 -10.05 -8.82
CA GLN A 292 -8.25 -11.25 -9.04
C GLN A 292 -9.01 -12.24 -9.92
N ALA A 293 -8.27 -12.97 -10.75
CA ALA A 293 -8.77 -14.10 -11.49
C ALA A 293 -7.63 -15.09 -11.78
N LYS A 294 -7.98 -16.36 -12.00
CA LYS A 294 -7.05 -17.41 -12.40
C LYS A 294 -7.70 -18.33 -13.42
N ALA A 295 -6.90 -18.94 -14.28
CA ALA A 295 -7.28 -20.08 -15.05
C ALA A 295 -6.94 -21.33 -14.26
N ASP A 296 -7.95 -22.06 -13.78
CA ASP A 296 -7.74 -23.39 -13.20
C ASP A 296 -7.62 -24.39 -14.35
N LYS A 297 -6.82 -25.46 -14.18
CA LYS A 297 -6.67 -26.55 -15.15
C LYS A 297 -6.10 -26.13 -16.52
N TYR A 298 -5.14 -25.22 -16.52
CA TYR A 298 -4.30 -24.96 -17.68
C TYR A 298 -3.05 -25.85 -17.64
N ASP A 299 -2.76 -26.53 -18.78
CA ASP A 299 -1.57 -27.35 -18.93
C ASP A 299 -1.16 -27.40 -20.40
N ASN A 300 0.00 -26.87 -20.72
CA ASN A 300 0.55 -26.87 -22.08
C ASN A 300 1.86 -27.67 -22.19
N ILE A 301 2.15 -28.50 -21.20
CA ILE A 301 3.35 -29.31 -21.14
C ILE A 301 2.99 -30.75 -21.46
N ALA A 302 3.63 -31.28 -22.50
CA ALA A 302 3.38 -32.65 -22.92
C ALA A 302 3.92 -33.68 -21.91
N PRO A 303 3.23 -34.79 -21.68
CA PRO A 303 3.70 -35.87 -20.85
C PRO A 303 4.94 -36.55 -21.45
N VAL A 304 5.69 -37.27 -20.62
CA VAL A 304 6.93 -37.94 -21.00
C VAL A 304 6.82 -39.44 -20.74
N ILE A 305 7.10 -40.25 -21.80
CA ILE A 305 7.25 -41.69 -21.65
C ILE A 305 8.60 -41.98 -20.99
N GLN A 306 8.60 -42.59 -19.81
CA GLN A 306 9.80 -42.92 -19.05
C GLN A 306 10.43 -44.20 -19.57
N LYS A 307 9.62 -45.22 -19.83
CA LYS A 307 10.05 -46.51 -20.37
C LYS A 307 8.86 -47.31 -20.93
N VAL A 308 9.18 -48.32 -21.73
CA VAL A 308 8.26 -49.37 -22.13
C VAL A 308 8.74 -50.69 -21.52
N GLN A 309 7.89 -51.37 -20.77
CA GLN A 309 8.17 -52.70 -20.18
C GLN A 309 7.49 -53.75 -21.00
N VAL A 310 8.22 -54.80 -21.39
CA VAL A 310 7.63 -55.96 -22.08
C VAL A 310 7.41 -57.06 -21.06
N LYS A 311 6.22 -57.67 -21.08
CA LYS A 311 5.83 -58.74 -20.14
C LYS A 311 5.33 -59.96 -20.90
N LEU A 312 5.72 -61.15 -20.43
CA LEU A 312 5.11 -62.40 -20.84
C LEU A 312 4.33 -62.97 -19.64
N GLY A 313 2.99 -62.89 -19.71
CA GLY A 313 2.17 -63.14 -18.51
C GLY A 313 2.54 -62.15 -17.39
N ASN A 314 2.95 -62.68 -16.24
CA ASN A 314 3.37 -61.87 -15.07
C ASN A 314 4.88 -61.58 -15.07
N LEU A 315 5.65 -62.15 -15.98
CA LEU A 315 7.11 -61.97 -16.00
C LEU A 315 7.45 -60.71 -16.78
N VAL A 316 8.13 -59.78 -16.13
CA VAL A 316 8.75 -58.59 -16.78
C VAL A 316 10.08 -59.01 -17.40
N LEU A 317 10.19 -58.87 -18.71
CA LEU A 317 11.43 -59.18 -19.42
C LEU A 317 12.46 -58.10 -19.22
N LYS A 318 13.73 -58.48 -19.14
CA LYS A 318 14.84 -57.52 -19.06
C LYS A 318 14.98 -56.83 -20.41
N GLN A 319 15.42 -55.56 -20.38
CA GLN A 319 15.75 -54.83 -21.62
C GLN A 319 16.82 -55.60 -22.39
N GLY A 320 16.60 -55.72 -23.69
CA GLY A 320 17.52 -56.47 -24.58
C GLY A 320 17.25 -57.96 -24.66
N THR A 321 16.26 -58.49 -23.92
CA THR A 321 15.82 -59.89 -24.12
C THR A 321 15.30 -60.10 -25.53
N TYR A 322 15.73 -61.15 -26.18
CA TYR A 322 15.16 -61.57 -27.45
C TYR A 322 13.73 -62.10 -27.23
N ILE A 323 12.83 -61.68 -28.08
CA ILE A 323 11.43 -62.08 -28.05
C ILE A 323 11.01 -62.79 -29.37
N SER A 324 10.07 -63.67 -29.29
CA SER A 324 9.57 -64.39 -30.47
C SER A 324 8.50 -63.54 -31.23
N ASP A 325 8.61 -63.55 -32.55
CA ASP A 325 7.60 -62.96 -33.45
C ASP A 325 6.24 -63.71 -33.47
N LYS A 326 6.23 -64.95 -32.91
CA LYS A 326 5.05 -65.84 -32.84
C LYS A 326 4.24 -65.64 -31.55
N ILE A 327 4.75 -64.89 -30.59
CA ILE A 327 4.13 -64.70 -29.27
C ILE A 327 3.58 -63.29 -29.16
N THR A 328 2.45 -63.16 -28.48
CA THR A 328 1.90 -61.89 -28.07
C THR A 328 2.38 -61.56 -26.67
N TYR A 329 2.99 -60.37 -26.53
CA TYR A 329 3.46 -59.83 -25.28
C TYR A 329 2.60 -58.69 -24.81
N THR A 330 2.65 -58.36 -23.54
CA THR A 330 2.07 -57.14 -23.02
C THR A 330 3.18 -56.06 -22.96
N TYR A 331 3.00 -54.98 -23.70
CA TYR A 331 3.85 -53.80 -23.66
C TYR A 331 3.18 -52.79 -22.76
N HIS A 332 3.81 -52.47 -21.64
CA HIS A 332 3.32 -51.53 -20.64
C HIS A 332 4.08 -50.21 -20.79
N ILE A 333 3.35 -49.11 -21.04
CA ILE A 333 3.93 -47.79 -21.10
C ILE A 333 3.94 -47.18 -19.69
N ASP A 334 5.09 -46.87 -19.17
CA ASP A 334 5.31 -46.14 -17.95
C ASP A 334 5.61 -44.68 -18.35
N ALA A 335 4.72 -43.75 -17.98
CA ALA A 335 4.80 -42.35 -18.38
C ALA A 335 4.41 -41.44 -17.21
N THR A 336 4.97 -40.25 -17.20
CA THR A 336 4.66 -39.21 -16.22
C THR A 336 4.27 -37.92 -16.90
N ASP A 337 3.46 -37.16 -16.24
CA ASP A 337 3.17 -35.79 -16.58
C ASP A 337 3.97 -34.83 -15.70
N ASN A 338 3.98 -33.56 -16.02
CA ASN A 338 4.62 -32.52 -15.20
C ASN A 338 3.93 -32.36 -13.85
N GLU A 339 4.66 -31.89 -12.86
CA GLU A 339 4.12 -31.59 -11.55
C GLU A 339 3.02 -30.49 -11.66
N GLY A 340 1.84 -30.78 -11.12
CA GLY A 340 0.68 -29.91 -11.26
C GLY A 340 0.01 -29.90 -12.62
N GLY A 341 0.45 -30.78 -13.53
CA GLY A 341 -0.15 -30.96 -14.86
C GLY A 341 -1.46 -31.74 -14.84
N SER A 342 -2.00 -31.94 -16.02
CA SER A 342 -3.34 -32.52 -16.21
C SER A 342 -3.42 -34.03 -15.97
N GLY A 343 -2.29 -34.71 -16.00
CA GLY A 343 -2.17 -36.15 -15.85
C GLY A 343 -2.47 -36.94 -17.12
N ILE A 344 -1.93 -38.17 -17.21
CA ILE A 344 -2.06 -39.04 -18.37
C ILE A 344 -3.53 -39.45 -18.58
N LYS A 345 -4.02 -39.34 -19.83
CA LYS A 345 -5.37 -39.71 -20.24
C LYS A 345 -5.39 -40.91 -21.17
N PHE A 346 -4.56 -40.89 -22.20
CA PHE A 346 -4.56 -41.87 -23.25
C PHE A 346 -3.15 -42.34 -23.64
N PHE A 347 -3.11 -43.56 -24.17
CA PHE A 347 -1.92 -44.23 -24.65
C PHE A 347 -2.14 -44.70 -26.11
N SER A 348 -1.07 -44.71 -26.90
CA SER A 348 -1.05 -45.17 -28.27
C SER A 348 0.18 -46.02 -28.54
N CYS A 349 0.06 -47.05 -29.37
CA CYS A 349 1.18 -47.88 -29.84
C CYS A 349 1.46 -47.72 -31.36
N ASN A 350 0.78 -46.79 -32.02
CA ASN A 350 0.86 -46.61 -33.45
C ASN A 350 1.04 -45.12 -33.86
N GLY A 351 1.82 -44.38 -33.04
CA GLY A 351 2.17 -43.03 -33.32
C GLY A 351 1.04 -42.01 -33.13
N GLY A 352 -0.01 -42.36 -32.38
CA GLY A 352 -1.14 -41.47 -32.12
C GLY A 352 -2.29 -41.65 -33.09
N LYS A 353 -2.28 -42.70 -33.94
CA LYS A 353 -3.40 -42.97 -34.88
C LYS A 353 -4.65 -43.52 -34.16
N THR A 354 -4.45 -44.27 -33.10
CA THR A 354 -5.51 -44.76 -32.20
C THR A 354 -5.08 -44.62 -30.77
N TRP A 355 -6.05 -44.42 -29.87
CA TRP A 355 -5.83 -44.13 -28.47
C TRP A 355 -6.67 -45.04 -27.58
N GLN A 356 -6.15 -45.44 -26.43
CA GLN A 356 -6.85 -46.16 -25.37
C GLN A 356 -6.49 -45.61 -23.98
N THR A 357 -7.29 -45.90 -22.97
CA THR A 357 -7.04 -45.43 -21.58
C THR A 357 -6.06 -46.32 -20.83
N SER A 358 -5.85 -47.56 -21.24
CA SER A 358 -4.88 -48.47 -20.59
C SER A 358 -3.50 -48.27 -21.22
N GLY A 359 -2.47 -48.23 -20.37
CA GLY A 359 -1.06 -48.24 -20.79
C GLY A 359 -0.57 -49.66 -21.25
N ASP A 360 -1.39 -50.69 -21.17
CA ASP A 360 -1.05 -52.05 -21.54
C ASP A 360 -1.57 -52.37 -22.97
N PHE A 361 -0.65 -52.78 -23.83
CA PHE A 361 -0.94 -53.21 -25.22
C PHE A 361 -0.53 -54.68 -25.41
N LYS A 362 -1.45 -55.49 -25.95
CA LYS A 362 -1.14 -56.85 -26.37
C LYS A 362 -0.69 -56.83 -27.83
N LEU A 363 0.63 -56.89 -28.03
CA LEU A 363 1.23 -56.73 -29.35
C LEU A 363 2.15 -57.94 -29.63
N LYS A 364 2.34 -58.24 -30.91
CA LYS A 364 3.26 -59.32 -31.34
C LYS A 364 4.69 -58.96 -31.06
N GLY A 365 5.50 -59.92 -30.74
CA GLY A 365 6.96 -59.76 -30.75
C GLY A 365 7.46 -59.58 -32.18
N GLY A 366 8.64 -58.98 -32.33
CA GLY A 366 9.27 -58.81 -33.63
C GLY A 366 8.76 -57.65 -34.51
N GLU A 367 7.69 -56.99 -34.14
CA GLU A 367 7.23 -55.79 -34.83
C GLU A 367 7.71 -54.53 -34.08
N SER A 368 7.92 -53.46 -34.89
CA SER A 368 8.24 -52.14 -34.33
C SER A 368 6.98 -51.36 -34.01
N TYR A 369 6.99 -50.63 -32.93
CA TYR A 369 5.85 -49.85 -32.46
C TYR A 369 6.27 -48.42 -32.14
N ASP A 370 5.39 -47.47 -32.41
CA ASP A 370 5.56 -46.05 -32.11
C ASP A 370 4.64 -45.69 -30.92
N PHE A 371 5.22 -45.59 -29.73
CA PHE A 371 4.45 -45.27 -28.53
C PHE A 371 4.31 -43.76 -28.34
N ARG A 372 3.11 -43.33 -27.94
CA ARG A 372 2.80 -41.99 -27.53
C ARG A 372 1.85 -42.03 -26.34
N VAL A 373 1.86 -40.97 -25.57
CA VAL A 373 0.88 -40.70 -24.50
C VAL A 373 0.29 -39.35 -24.71
N LYS A 374 -0.93 -39.14 -24.20
CA LYS A 374 -1.66 -37.91 -24.23
C LYS A 374 -2.20 -37.64 -22.85
N ASP A 375 -2.09 -36.40 -22.35
CA ASP A 375 -2.64 -35.94 -21.09
C ASP A 375 -4.13 -35.53 -21.21
N GLN A 376 -4.72 -35.04 -20.09
CA GLN A 376 -6.11 -34.58 -20.10
C GLN A 376 -6.28 -33.22 -20.78
N ALA A 377 -5.22 -32.41 -20.90
CA ALA A 377 -5.21 -31.17 -21.64
C ALA A 377 -4.96 -31.34 -23.14
N GLU A 378 -4.92 -32.61 -23.64
CA GLU A 378 -4.68 -32.99 -25.03
C GLU A 378 -3.27 -32.72 -25.56
N ASN A 379 -2.27 -32.47 -24.65
CA ASN A 379 -0.87 -32.41 -25.07
C ASN A 379 -0.37 -33.82 -25.37
N GLU A 380 0.39 -33.98 -26.44
CA GLU A 380 0.93 -35.27 -26.89
C GLU A 380 2.44 -35.35 -26.65
N SER A 381 2.90 -36.48 -26.10
CA SER A 381 4.33 -36.74 -25.98
C SER A 381 5.02 -36.81 -27.34
N ALA A 382 6.35 -36.68 -27.33
CA ALA A 382 7.15 -37.14 -28.45
C ALA A 382 6.88 -38.63 -28.72
N VAL A 383 7.03 -39.04 -30.00
CA VAL A 383 6.98 -40.46 -30.37
C VAL A 383 8.19 -41.18 -29.75
N LEU A 384 7.95 -42.26 -29.04
CA LEU A 384 9.00 -43.18 -28.62
C LEU A 384 8.98 -44.41 -29.52
N PRO A 385 9.87 -44.51 -30.53
CA PRO A 385 9.97 -45.72 -31.36
C PRO A 385 10.54 -46.85 -30.50
N TYR A 386 9.93 -48.00 -30.60
CA TYR A 386 10.34 -49.21 -29.93
C TYR A 386 10.60 -50.31 -30.95
N VAL A 387 11.84 -50.76 -31.06
CA VAL A 387 12.26 -51.87 -31.89
C VAL A 387 12.70 -53.01 -30.96
N PRO A 388 11.94 -54.10 -30.85
CA PRO A 388 12.33 -55.21 -30.05
C PRO A 388 13.54 -55.98 -30.60
N ASN A 389 14.31 -56.56 -29.72
CA ASN A 389 15.24 -57.58 -30.14
C ASN A 389 14.42 -58.86 -30.37
N TYR A 390 14.31 -59.32 -31.60
CA TYR A 390 13.59 -60.52 -31.86
C TYR A 390 14.47 -61.58 -32.58
N ASP A 391 14.11 -62.82 -32.37
CA ASP A 391 14.83 -63.95 -32.91
C ASP A 391 13.88 -64.80 -33.77
N THR A 392 14.25 -64.96 -35.01
CA THR A 392 13.52 -65.77 -36.00
C THR A 392 14.25 -67.08 -36.35
N THR A 393 15.44 -67.22 -35.81
CA THR A 393 16.23 -68.44 -36.04
C THR A 393 15.76 -69.57 -35.13
N VAL A 394 15.88 -70.77 -35.60
CA VAL A 394 15.61 -71.96 -34.79
C VAL A 394 16.94 -72.59 -34.37
N PRO A 395 17.03 -73.09 -33.14
CA PRO A 395 18.22 -73.79 -32.69
C PRO A 395 18.57 -74.89 -33.66
N THR A 396 19.85 -75.08 -33.88
CA THR A 396 20.41 -76.17 -34.68
C THR A 396 21.03 -77.21 -33.78
N ILE A 397 20.61 -78.45 -33.93
CA ILE A 397 21.30 -79.57 -33.29
C ILE A 397 22.53 -79.86 -34.10
N ASN A 398 23.71 -79.68 -33.49
CA ASN A 398 24.99 -79.87 -34.13
C ASN A 398 25.47 -81.31 -34.01
N ASP A 399 25.17 -81.94 -32.89
CA ASP A 399 25.63 -83.30 -32.63
C ASP A 399 24.70 -84.03 -31.63
N VAL A 400 24.59 -85.33 -31.78
CA VAL A 400 23.92 -86.22 -30.84
C VAL A 400 24.82 -87.44 -30.59
N GLN A 401 25.37 -87.50 -29.41
CA GLN A 401 26.20 -88.57 -29.00
C GLN A 401 25.53 -89.43 -27.96
N GLN A 402 25.71 -90.73 -28.05
CA GLN A 402 25.23 -91.63 -27.03
C GLN A 402 26.46 -92.34 -26.35
N SER A 403 26.37 -92.62 -25.10
CA SER A 403 27.46 -93.22 -24.29
C SER A 403 27.86 -94.62 -24.76
N THR A 404 27.03 -95.32 -25.52
CA THR A 404 27.34 -96.60 -26.15
C THR A 404 26.37 -96.83 -27.32
N ASP A 405 26.88 -97.46 -28.39
CA ASP A 405 26.11 -97.93 -29.58
C ASP A 405 25.82 -99.46 -29.50
N LYS A 406 26.27 -100.08 -28.41
CA LYS A 406 26.08 -101.51 -28.20
C LYS A 406 24.85 -101.84 -27.34
N PRO A 407 24.18 -102.93 -27.57
CA PRO A 407 23.13 -103.37 -26.70
C PRO A 407 23.63 -103.45 -25.27
N THR A 408 22.89 -102.86 -24.31
CA THR A 408 23.28 -102.80 -22.89
C THR A 408 22.03 -102.79 -22.05
N ASN A 409 22.13 -103.34 -20.83
CA ASN A 409 21.12 -103.25 -19.79
C ASN A 409 21.41 -102.09 -18.81
N GLN A 410 22.41 -101.31 -19.12
CA GLN A 410 22.76 -100.12 -18.37
C GLN A 410 22.07 -98.90 -18.95
N ALA A 411 21.88 -97.79 -18.15
CA ALA A 411 21.37 -96.49 -18.65
C ALA A 411 22.33 -95.95 -19.69
N VAL A 412 21.77 -95.52 -20.83
CA VAL A 412 22.50 -94.87 -21.87
C VAL A 412 22.32 -93.33 -21.76
N THR A 413 23.39 -92.64 -21.62
CA THR A 413 23.37 -91.16 -21.66
C THR A 413 23.40 -90.71 -23.11
N VAL A 414 22.47 -89.93 -23.50
CA VAL A 414 22.46 -89.20 -24.79
C VAL A 414 22.82 -87.78 -24.55
N THR A 415 23.90 -87.33 -25.14
CA THR A 415 24.32 -85.89 -25.12
C THR A 415 23.95 -85.22 -26.43
N VAL A 416 23.17 -84.17 -26.36
CA VAL A 416 22.74 -83.38 -27.48
C VAL A 416 23.50 -82.06 -27.42
N THR A 417 24.26 -81.72 -28.44
CA THR A 417 24.90 -80.45 -28.61
C THR A 417 24.08 -79.62 -29.62
N ALA A 418 23.60 -78.53 -29.16
CA ALA A 418 22.82 -77.61 -30.00
C ALA A 418 23.40 -76.19 -29.90
N ASN A 419 23.09 -75.36 -30.85
CA ASN A 419 23.44 -73.95 -30.86
C ASN A 419 22.36 -73.12 -31.46
N ASP A 420 22.15 -71.95 -30.88
CA ASP A 420 21.35 -70.89 -31.44
C ASP A 420 22.21 -69.62 -31.49
N VAL A 421 22.31 -68.97 -32.65
CA VAL A 421 23.24 -67.87 -32.91
C VAL A 421 22.72 -66.49 -32.53
N GLN A 422 21.40 -66.39 -32.23
CA GLN A 422 20.80 -65.09 -31.91
C GLN A 422 20.42 -65.05 -30.42
N SER A 423 19.42 -65.79 -30.00
CA SER A 423 18.95 -65.76 -28.59
C SER A 423 19.72 -66.70 -27.66
N GLY A 424 20.47 -67.61 -28.19
CA GLY A 424 21.10 -68.71 -27.43
C GLY A 424 20.06 -69.79 -27.03
N LEU A 425 20.55 -70.87 -26.40
CA LEU A 425 19.68 -71.94 -25.90
C LEU A 425 19.11 -71.59 -24.52
N ASN A 426 17.82 -71.92 -24.31
CA ASN A 426 17.21 -71.83 -22.97
C ASN A 426 17.70 -73.01 -22.11
N ASN A 427 18.64 -72.77 -21.23
CA ASN A 427 19.24 -73.77 -20.35
C ASN A 427 18.41 -74.11 -19.10
N ASN A 428 17.17 -73.51 -18.97
CA ASN A 428 16.37 -73.67 -17.76
C ASN A 428 15.23 -74.72 -17.92
N GLU A 429 15.13 -75.36 -19.08
CA GLU A 429 14.12 -76.41 -19.32
C GLU A 429 14.82 -77.68 -19.85
N VAL A 430 15.41 -78.46 -18.94
CA VAL A 430 15.86 -79.85 -19.20
C VAL A 430 15.18 -80.75 -18.20
#